data_11f780cd8fd844e04fc3a83675f200e9
#
_entry.id   11f780cd8fd844e04fc3a83675f200e9
#
_cell.length_a   1.000
_cell.length_b   1.000
_cell.length_c   1.000
_cell.angle_alpha   90.00
_cell.angle_beta   90.00
_cell.angle_gamma   90.00
#
_symmetry.space_group_name_H-M   'P 1'
#
loop_
_entity.id
_entity.type
_entity.pdbx_description
1 polymer ?
#
loop_
_entity_poly.entity_id
_entity_poly.type
_entity_poly.pdbx_seq_one_letter_code
_entity_poly.pdbx_strand_id
1 'polypeptide(L)'
;HKWVMSFDLNSLYPHLIMQYNISPETLVAEKKVKDITVDKMLNKEVDTSILKDATLTPNGALFKTTQKGFLPELMQKMYDERVKFKQLLLEAKKDYEKTKDPKLKKTISKFNNIQMAKKISLNSAYGAIGNNWFRYYNLLVAEAITTSGQFAIRHIEHSLNGYLNKILETNGEDYIIASDTDSVYICFDKLVSKVFKGEQDKRKIVDFLDKVATDKIEPFIDKSYKELAEYVNSYEQKMQMKREVIADKGIWVAKKRYILNT
;
A
#
# COMPACT_ATOMS: atom_id res chain seq x y z
N HIS A 1 9.41 -19.45 -10.00
CA HIS A 1 9.21 -18.25 -10.80
C HIS A 1 10.54 -17.54 -11.03
N LYS A 2 10.72 -16.92 -12.21
CA LYS A 2 11.89 -16.13 -12.54
C LYS A 2 11.52 -14.67 -12.67
N TRP A 3 12.49 -13.79 -12.42
CA TRP A 3 12.35 -12.34 -12.56
C TRP A 3 11.11 -11.79 -11.88
N VAL A 4 11.08 -11.92 -10.57
CA VAL A 4 9.96 -11.47 -9.74
C VAL A 4 10.27 -10.11 -9.16
N MET A 5 9.32 -9.19 -9.26
CA MET A 5 9.36 -7.90 -8.55
C MET A 5 8.27 -7.84 -7.50
N SER A 6 8.60 -7.34 -6.32
CA SER A 6 7.61 -6.98 -5.30
C SER A 6 7.36 -5.48 -5.27
N PHE A 7 6.10 -5.15 -5.06
CA PHE A 7 5.64 -3.79 -4.80
C PHE A 7 4.87 -3.78 -3.48
N ASP A 8 5.13 -2.82 -2.64
CA ASP A 8 4.58 -2.71 -1.29
C ASP A 8 3.88 -1.38 -1.05
N LEU A 9 2.73 -1.43 -0.39
CA LEU A 9 1.98 -0.25 0.02
C LEU A 9 2.57 0.37 1.27
N ASN A 10 2.86 1.63 1.20
CA ASN A 10 3.45 2.36 2.30
C ASN A 10 2.47 2.50 3.48
N SER A 11 2.71 1.78 4.58
CA SER A 11 1.92 1.90 5.83
C SER A 11 0.41 1.81 5.59
N LEU A 12 -0.09 0.71 5.03
CA LEU A 12 -1.44 0.53 4.50
C LEU A 12 -2.55 1.08 5.41
N TYR A 13 -2.71 0.58 6.63
CA TYR A 13 -3.84 0.95 7.49
C TYR A 13 -3.86 2.43 7.90
N PRO A 14 -2.75 3.05 8.31
CA PRO A 14 -2.72 4.51 8.54
C PRO A 14 -3.14 5.32 7.31
N HIS A 15 -2.70 4.92 6.11
CA HIS A 15 -3.05 5.62 4.88
C HIS A 15 -4.51 5.42 4.49
N LEU A 16 -5.10 4.25 4.75
CA LEU A 16 -6.54 4.03 4.58
C LEU A 16 -7.37 4.91 5.53
N ILE A 17 -6.94 5.01 6.80
CA ILE A 17 -7.59 5.91 7.77
C ILE A 17 -7.59 7.35 7.25
N MET A 18 -6.48 7.82 6.70
CA MET A 18 -6.37 9.16 6.12
C MET A 18 -7.19 9.30 4.84
N GLN A 19 -7.09 8.33 3.91
CA GLN A 19 -7.75 8.39 2.61
C GLN A 19 -9.28 8.42 2.71
N TYR A 20 -9.85 7.56 3.53
CA TYR A 20 -11.31 7.47 3.72
C TYR A 20 -11.83 8.38 4.85
N ASN A 21 -10.96 9.17 5.46
CA ASN A 21 -11.30 10.02 6.62
C ASN A 21 -11.96 9.23 7.75
N ILE A 22 -11.44 8.03 8.04
CA ILE A 22 -12.00 7.10 9.01
C ILE A 22 -11.75 7.59 10.42
N SER A 23 -12.82 7.99 11.10
CA SER A 23 -12.80 8.45 12.50
C SER A 23 -14.19 8.31 13.12
N PRO A 24 -14.32 8.13 14.44
CA PRO A 24 -15.64 7.98 15.08
C PRO A 24 -16.59 9.14 14.78
N GLU A 25 -16.11 10.38 14.78
CA GLU A 25 -16.92 11.59 14.57
C GLU A 25 -17.24 11.86 13.11
N THR A 26 -16.50 11.26 12.18
CA THR A 26 -16.78 11.35 10.74
C THR A 26 -17.70 10.24 10.25
N LEU A 27 -17.88 9.17 11.03
CA LEU A 27 -18.81 8.10 10.71
C LEU A 27 -20.23 8.66 10.64
N VAL A 28 -20.93 8.39 9.54
CA VAL A 28 -22.35 8.74 9.38
C VAL A 28 -23.19 7.69 10.11
N ALA A 29 -23.60 7.99 11.33
CA ALA A 29 -24.01 7.07 12.39
C ALA A 29 -25.17 6.12 12.07
N GLU A 30 -25.98 6.32 11.04
CA GLU A 30 -27.19 5.52 10.77
C GLU A 30 -27.26 5.00 9.33
N LYS A 31 -26.22 5.18 8.52
CA LYS A 31 -26.26 4.82 7.11
C LYS A 31 -25.17 3.84 6.76
N LYS A 32 -25.36 2.57 7.09
CA LYS A 32 -24.70 1.50 6.39
C LYS A 32 -25.45 1.28 5.08
N VAL A 33 -24.80 1.51 3.94
CA VAL A 33 -25.37 1.15 2.64
C VAL A 33 -25.40 -0.38 2.55
N LYS A 34 -26.58 -0.95 2.34
CA LYS A 34 -26.79 -2.40 2.30
C LYS A 34 -26.23 -2.99 1.00
N ASP A 35 -25.95 -4.28 1.05
CA ASP A 35 -25.54 -5.09 -0.12
C ASP A 35 -24.24 -4.65 -0.82
N ILE A 36 -23.34 -3.99 -0.11
CA ILE A 36 -22.02 -3.63 -0.59
C ILE A 36 -21.01 -4.69 -0.14
N THR A 37 -20.20 -5.14 -1.07
CA THR A 37 -19.08 -6.06 -0.84
C THR A 37 -17.86 -5.59 -1.65
N VAL A 38 -16.67 -6.08 -1.26
CA VAL A 38 -15.44 -5.81 -2.01
C VAL A 38 -15.60 -6.23 -3.48
N ASP A 39 -16.22 -7.39 -3.76
CA ASP A 39 -16.41 -7.89 -5.13
C ASP A 39 -17.32 -6.99 -5.96
N LYS A 40 -18.44 -6.53 -5.42
CA LYS A 40 -19.33 -5.59 -6.10
C LYS A 40 -18.65 -4.25 -6.42
N MET A 41 -17.81 -3.77 -5.50
CA MET A 41 -17.03 -2.55 -5.74
C MET A 41 -15.93 -2.74 -6.78
N LEU A 42 -15.24 -3.89 -6.78
CA LEU A 42 -14.26 -4.24 -7.81
C LEU A 42 -14.87 -4.28 -9.20
N ASN A 43 -16.08 -4.85 -9.31
CA ASN A 43 -16.83 -4.95 -10.55
C ASN A 43 -17.53 -3.63 -10.93
N LYS A 44 -17.41 -2.58 -10.10
CA LYS A 44 -18.11 -1.29 -10.28
C LYS A 44 -19.64 -1.42 -10.37
N GLU A 45 -20.21 -2.39 -9.68
CA GLU A 45 -21.66 -2.62 -9.58
C GLU A 45 -22.36 -1.66 -8.61
N VAL A 46 -21.58 -0.91 -7.82
CA VAL A 46 -22.08 0.05 -6.85
C VAL A 46 -22.08 1.45 -7.48
N ASP A 47 -23.24 2.08 -7.53
CA ASP A 47 -23.36 3.48 -7.96
C ASP A 47 -22.86 4.42 -6.84
N THR A 48 -21.72 5.03 -7.09
CA THR A 48 -21.08 5.99 -6.18
C THR A 48 -21.29 7.43 -6.58
N SER A 49 -22.01 7.70 -7.68
CA SER A 49 -22.28 9.05 -8.19
C SER A 49 -23.13 9.92 -7.22
N ILE A 50 -23.83 9.25 -6.30
CA ILE A 50 -24.66 9.87 -5.27
C ILE A 50 -23.87 10.35 -4.04
N LEU A 51 -22.60 10.00 -3.93
CA LEU A 51 -21.73 10.37 -2.81
C LEU A 51 -21.29 11.83 -2.97
N LYS A 52 -21.88 12.74 -2.20
CA LYS A 52 -21.54 14.18 -2.23
C LYS A 52 -20.52 14.55 -1.15
N ASP A 53 -20.92 14.39 0.10
CA ASP A 53 -20.18 14.83 1.29
C ASP A 53 -19.68 13.65 2.13
N ALA A 54 -19.61 12.46 1.53
CA ALA A 54 -19.18 11.25 2.19
C ALA A 54 -18.37 10.36 1.26
N THR A 55 -17.43 9.62 1.82
CA THR A 55 -16.73 8.49 1.17
C THR A 55 -17.36 7.18 1.59
N LEU A 56 -17.35 6.21 0.68
CA LEU A 56 -17.91 4.87 0.88
C LEU A 56 -16.80 3.86 1.07
N THR A 57 -16.89 3.06 2.14
CA THR A 57 -16.00 1.90 2.36
C THR A 57 -16.68 0.59 1.94
N PRO A 58 -15.90 -0.46 1.60
CA PRO A 58 -16.45 -1.71 1.05
C PRO A 58 -17.32 -2.53 2.02
N ASN A 59 -17.34 -2.18 3.30
CA ASN A 59 -18.29 -2.76 4.26
C ASN A 59 -19.62 -1.96 4.34
N GLY A 60 -19.80 -0.96 3.48
CA GLY A 60 -21.00 -0.12 3.42
C GLY A 60 -21.02 1.04 4.42
N ALA A 61 -19.95 1.28 5.19
CA ALA A 61 -19.86 2.45 6.05
C ALA A 61 -19.57 3.72 5.24
N LEU A 62 -20.14 4.84 5.70
CA LEU A 62 -19.94 6.16 5.12
C LEU A 62 -19.22 7.07 6.12
N PHE A 63 -18.20 7.77 5.63
CA PHE A 63 -17.46 8.75 6.42
C PHE A 63 -17.57 10.13 5.77
N LYS A 64 -17.85 11.17 6.56
CA LYS A 64 -17.97 12.54 6.08
C LYS A 64 -16.66 13.04 5.46
N THR A 65 -16.77 13.79 4.36
CA THR A 65 -15.63 14.45 3.70
C THR A 65 -15.61 15.96 3.91
N THR A 66 -16.56 16.51 4.65
CA THR A 66 -16.69 17.95 4.88
C THR A 66 -15.70 18.50 5.92
N GLN A 67 -15.19 17.65 6.80
CA GLN A 67 -14.19 18.03 7.81
C GLN A 67 -13.23 16.86 8.04
N LYS A 68 -11.97 17.16 8.34
CA LYS A 68 -10.97 16.14 8.68
C LYS A 68 -11.23 15.56 10.06
N GLY A 69 -11.23 14.23 10.16
CA GLY A 69 -11.36 13.53 11.43
C GLY A 69 -10.08 13.59 12.27
N PHE A 70 -10.20 13.42 13.60
CA PHE A 70 -9.03 13.48 14.49
C PHE A 70 -8.07 12.30 14.29
N LEU A 71 -8.58 11.11 13.97
CA LEU A 71 -7.72 9.96 13.69
C LEU A 71 -6.89 10.15 12.40
N PRO A 72 -7.46 10.55 11.26
CA PRO A 72 -6.70 10.96 10.09
C PRO A 72 -5.65 12.02 10.36
N GLU A 73 -6.00 13.05 11.13
CA GLU A 73 -5.05 14.10 11.51
C GLU A 73 -3.89 13.55 12.36
N LEU A 74 -4.20 12.73 13.36
CA LEU A 74 -3.21 12.09 14.20
C LEU A 74 -2.30 11.16 13.39
N MET A 75 -2.86 10.34 12.48
CA MET A 75 -2.09 9.46 11.60
C MET A 75 -1.14 10.24 10.71
N GLN A 76 -1.62 11.33 10.10
CA GLN A 76 -0.81 12.21 9.26
C GLN A 76 0.37 12.78 10.05
N LYS A 77 0.11 13.38 11.21
CA LYS A 77 1.16 13.96 12.07
C LYS A 77 2.22 12.92 12.46
N MET A 78 1.78 11.75 12.93
CA MET A 78 2.69 10.67 13.33
C MET A 78 3.51 10.13 12.16
N TYR A 79 2.89 10.04 10.96
CA TYR A 79 3.57 9.61 9.75
C TYR A 79 4.64 10.61 9.31
N ASP A 80 4.32 11.90 9.26
CA ASP A 80 5.24 12.96 8.87
C ASP A 80 6.44 13.03 9.83
N GLU A 81 6.17 12.94 11.14
CA GLU A 81 7.23 12.87 12.14
C GLU A 81 8.12 11.62 11.97
N ARG A 82 7.52 10.45 11.66
CA ARG A 82 8.29 9.24 11.38
C ARG A 82 9.19 9.40 10.16
N VAL A 83 8.67 9.97 9.07
CA VAL A 83 9.44 10.23 7.85
C VAL A 83 10.62 11.15 8.15
N LYS A 84 10.39 12.25 8.88
CA LYS A 84 11.42 13.17 9.32
C LYS A 84 12.54 12.47 10.11
N PHE A 85 12.18 11.69 11.14
CA PHE A 85 13.17 10.98 11.95
C PHE A 85 13.88 9.85 11.20
N LYS A 86 13.21 9.20 10.24
CA LYS A 86 13.84 8.21 9.35
C LYS A 86 14.89 8.88 8.45
N GLN A 87 14.61 10.07 7.93
CA GLN A 87 15.57 10.83 7.12
C GLN A 87 16.79 11.24 7.96
N LEU A 88 16.58 11.84 9.13
CA LEU A 88 17.66 12.20 10.06
C LEU A 88 18.51 10.99 10.47
N LEU A 89 17.88 9.83 10.64
CA LEU A 89 18.59 8.57 10.90
C LEU A 89 19.51 8.18 9.75
N LEU A 90 19.01 8.27 8.50
CA LEU A 90 19.81 7.93 7.32
C LEU A 90 20.99 8.89 7.12
N GLU A 91 20.77 10.17 7.35
CA GLU A 91 21.83 11.19 7.30
C GLU A 91 22.90 10.90 8.36
N ALA A 92 22.49 10.68 9.62
CA ALA A 92 23.43 10.35 10.70
C ALA A 92 24.22 9.05 10.44
N LYS A 93 23.61 8.04 9.79
CA LYS A 93 24.30 6.81 9.37
C LYS A 93 25.34 7.10 8.28
N LYS A 94 24.99 7.88 7.25
CA LYS A 94 25.93 8.29 6.19
C LYS A 94 27.13 9.05 6.75
N ASP A 95 26.89 9.97 7.69
CA ASP A 95 27.96 10.73 8.35
C ASP A 95 28.83 9.82 9.22
N TYR A 96 28.24 8.88 9.92
CA TYR A 96 29.00 7.89 10.68
C TYR A 96 29.86 7.00 9.78
N GLU A 97 29.37 6.59 8.62
CA GLU A 97 30.16 5.81 7.65
C GLU A 97 31.40 6.58 7.18
N LYS A 98 31.29 7.90 7.01
CA LYS A 98 32.38 8.76 6.55
C LYS A 98 33.38 9.11 7.67
N THR A 99 32.87 9.48 8.84
CA THR A 99 33.70 10.07 9.92
C THR A 99 34.08 9.05 11.00
N LYS A 100 33.32 7.97 11.14
CA LYS A 100 33.42 6.98 12.23
C LYS A 100 33.35 7.60 13.65
N ASP A 101 32.81 8.82 13.79
CA ASP A 101 32.69 9.52 15.06
C ASP A 101 31.77 8.73 16.03
N PRO A 102 32.29 8.26 17.21
CA PRO A 102 31.50 7.50 18.17
C PRO A 102 30.28 8.24 18.73
N LYS A 103 30.27 9.58 18.71
CA LYS A 103 29.16 10.42 19.16
C LYS A 103 27.90 10.21 18.32
N LEU A 104 28.07 9.95 17.02
CA LEU A 104 26.97 9.70 16.10
C LEU A 104 26.20 8.42 16.42
N LYS A 105 26.80 7.42 17.09
CA LYS A 105 26.09 6.20 17.53
C LYS A 105 24.91 6.50 18.46
N LYS A 106 25.08 7.47 19.39
CA LYS A 106 23.99 7.92 20.26
C LYS A 106 22.85 8.57 19.45
N THR A 107 23.21 9.43 18.50
CA THR A 107 22.25 10.12 17.61
C THR A 107 21.49 9.13 16.74
N ILE A 108 22.18 8.17 16.13
CA ILE A 108 21.60 7.08 15.36
C ILE A 108 20.61 6.28 16.21
N SER A 109 21.00 5.85 17.41
CA SER A 109 20.13 5.13 18.33
C SER A 109 18.88 5.94 18.70
N LYS A 110 19.04 7.23 19.03
CA LYS A 110 17.94 8.14 19.34
C LYS A 110 16.94 8.25 18.21
N PHE A 111 17.39 8.55 16.99
CA PHE A 111 16.51 8.71 15.83
C PHE A 111 15.84 7.39 15.45
N ASN A 112 16.58 6.27 15.56
CA ASN A 112 16.00 4.95 15.31
C ASN A 112 14.88 4.61 16.31
N ASN A 113 15.09 4.88 17.59
CA ASN A 113 14.07 4.63 18.61
C ASN A 113 12.81 5.47 18.40
N ILE A 114 12.97 6.76 18.07
CA ILE A 114 11.84 7.65 17.80
C ILE A 114 11.04 7.17 16.58
N GLN A 115 11.71 6.94 15.43
CA GLN A 115 11.01 6.51 14.22
C GLN A 115 10.34 5.13 14.41
N MET A 116 10.96 4.23 15.21
CA MET A 116 10.39 2.93 15.50
C MET A 116 9.16 3.02 16.42
N ALA A 117 9.21 3.85 17.47
CA ALA A 117 8.05 4.12 18.31
C ALA A 117 6.87 4.66 17.49
N LYS A 118 7.13 5.61 16.58
CA LYS A 118 6.11 6.14 15.66
C LYS A 118 5.55 5.07 14.73
N LYS A 119 6.40 4.18 14.18
CA LYS A 119 5.96 3.05 13.36
C LYS A 119 5.02 2.12 14.13
N ILE A 120 5.38 1.78 15.36
CA ILE A 120 4.56 0.92 16.21
C ILE A 120 3.21 1.59 16.52
N SER A 121 3.22 2.87 16.92
CA SER A 121 1.98 3.62 17.20
C SER A 121 1.05 3.68 15.99
N LEU A 122 1.58 3.97 14.79
CA LEU A 122 0.81 3.99 13.54
C LEU A 122 0.14 2.64 13.25
N ASN A 123 0.90 1.55 13.38
CA ASN A 123 0.37 0.21 13.10
C ASN A 123 -0.60 -0.28 14.18
N SER A 124 -0.48 0.21 15.42
CA SER A 124 -1.35 -0.15 16.54
C SER A 124 -2.70 0.58 16.52
N ALA A 125 -2.85 1.66 15.77
CA ALA A 125 -4.08 2.45 15.72
C ALA A 125 -5.29 1.60 15.32
N TYR A 126 -5.16 0.80 14.26
CA TYR A 126 -6.20 -0.14 13.83
C TYR A 126 -6.55 -1.15 14.92
N GLY A 127 -5.53 -1.77 15.54
CA GLY A 127 -5.74 -2.74 16.63
C GLY A 127 -6.44 -2.14 17.85
N ALA A 128 -6.16 -0.87 18.15
CA ALA A 128 -6.83 -0.15 19.24
C ALA A 128 -8.33 0.05 18.91
N ILE A 129 -8.67 0.49 17.70
CA ILE A 129 -10.07 0.71 17.29
C ILE A 129 -10.88 -0.59 17.35
N GLY A 130 -10.28 -1.72 17.04
CA GLY A 130 -10.89 -3.05 17.12
C GLY A 130 -10.90 -3.69 18.53
N ASN A 131 -10.37 -3.02 19.53
CA ASN A 131 -10.28 -3.54 20.89
C ASN A 131 -11.45 -3.03 21.77
N ASN A 132 -12.24 -3.97 22.33
CA ASN A 132 -13.42 -3.67 23.16
C ASN A 132 -13.14 -2.76 24.37
N TRP A 133 -11.91 -2.71 24.86
CA TRP A 133 -11.51 -1.88 25.99
C TRP A 133 -11.03 -0.48 25.58
N PHE A 134 -10.95 -0.22 24.29
CA PHE A 134 -10.54 1.08 23.81
C PHE A 134 -11.71 2.07 23.83
N ARG A 135 -11.45 3.29 24.30
CA ARG A 135 -12.48 4.34 24.42
C ARG A 135 -13.27 4.60 23.12
N TYR A 136 -12.61 4.46 21.98
CA TYR A 136 -13.18 4.69 20.66
C TYR A 136 -13.41 3.38 19.90
N TYR A 137 -13.62 2.27 20.65
CA TYR A 137 -13.95 1.00 20.03
C TYR A 137 -15.18 1.11 19.13
N ASN A 138 -15.03 0.68 17.89
CA ASN A 138 -16.13 0.58 16.95
C ASN A 138 -15.82 -0.49 15.90
N LEU A 139 -16.57 -1.59 15.93
CA LEU A 139 -16.36 -2.71 15.03
C LEU A 139 -16.57 -2.32 13.58
N LEU A 140 -17.58 -1.49 13.26
CA LEU A 140 -17.87 -1.02 11.91
C LEU A 140 -16.69 -0.21 11.34
N VAL A 141 -16.06 0.62 12.17
CA VAL A 141 -14.88 1.41 11.80
C VAL A 141 -13.67 0.50 11.58
N ALA A 142 -13.47 -0.50 12.42
CA ALA A 142 -12.38 -1.48 12.25
C ALA A 142 -12.56 -2.32 10.97
N GLU A 143 -13.77 -2.79 10.70
CA GLU A 143 -14.10 -3.50 9.45
C GLU A 143 -13.91 -2.62 8.21
N ALA A 144 -14.25 -1.33 8.29
CA ALA A 144 -14.06 -0.39 7.20
C ALA A 144 -12.58 -0.30 6.78
N ILE A 145 -11.65 -0.29 7.75
CA ILE A 145 -10.21 -0.26 7.48
C ILE A 145 -9.76 -1.54 6.76
N THR A 146 -10.14 -2.70 7.28
CA THR A 146 -9.68 -3.99 6.72
C THR A 146 -10.29 -4.29 5.35
N THR A 147 -11.58 -4.01 5.16
CA THR A 147 -12.24 -4.21 3.86
C THR A 147 -11.73 -3.23 2.81
N SER A 148 -11.39 -1.99 3.20
CA SER A 148 -10.73 -1.02 2.31
C SER A 148 -9.32 -1.48 1.91
N GLY A 149 -8.58 -2.14 2.82
CA GLY A 149 -7.29 -2.76 2.51
C GLY A 149 -7.43 -3.91 1.49
N GLN A 150 -8.40 -4.80 1.70
CA GLN A 150 -8.71 -5.87 0.74
C GLN A 150 -9.10 -5.31 -0.63
N PHE A 151 -9.90 -4.25 -0.65
CA PHE A 151 -10.31 -3.60 -1.88
C PHE A 151 -9.12 -2.98 -2.61
N ALA A 152 -8.24 -2.27 -1.89
CA ALA A 152 -7.07 -1.61 -2.47
C ALA A 152 -6.10 -2.62 -3.12
N ILE A 153 -5.80 -3.74 -2.42
CA ILE A 153 -4.86 -4.74 -2.95
C ILE A 153 -5.46 -5.51 -4.14
N ARG A 154 -6.72 -5.93 -4.05
CA ARG A 154 -7.39 -6.64 -5.14
C ARG A 154 -7.65 -5.75 -6.35
N HIS A 155 -7.91 -4.47 -6.15
CA HIS A 155 -8.04 -3.50 -7.24
C HIS A 155 -6.75 -3.39 -8.04
N ILE A 156 -5.59 -3.29 -7.36
CA ILE A 156 -4.32 -3.18 -8.07
C ILE A 156 -3.90 -4.49 -8.74
N GLU A 157 -4.22 -5.65 -8.16
CA GLU A 157 -4.03 -6.95 -8.79
C GLU A 157 -4.76 -7.04 -10.15
N HIS A 158 -6.05 -6.72 -10.16
CA HIS A 158 -6.86 -6.73 -11.38
C HIS A 158 -6.35 -5.72 -12.42
N SER A 159 -6.03 -4.51 -11.96
CA SER A 159 -5.54 -3.44 -12.83
C SER A 159 -4.20 -3.79 -13.47
N LEU A 160 -3.25 -4.31 -12.68
CA LEU A 160 -1.92 -4.71 -13.16
C LEU A 160 -1.99 -5.90 -14.12
N ASN A 161 -2.80 -6.93 -13.83
CA ASN A 161 -2.99 -8.05 -14.74
C ASN A 161 -3.56 -7.58 -16.09
N GLY A 162 -4.58 -6.73 -16.07
CA GLY A 162 -5.13 -6.13 -17.29
C GLY A 162 -4.10 -5.32 -18.08
N TYR A 163 -3.33 -4.50 -17.40
CA TYR A 163 -2.27 -3.68 -17.99
C TYR A 163 -1.15 -4.52 -18.62
N LEU A 164 -0.66 -5.53 -17.90
CA LEU A 164 0.42 -6.40 -18.38
C LEU A 164 -0.04 -7.28 -19.56
N ASN A 165 -1.27 -7.82 -19.52
CA ASN A 165 -1.84 -8.55 -20.65
C ASN A 165 -1.91 -7.68 -21.90
N LYS A 166 -2.31 -6.41 -21.76
CA LYS A 166 -2.37 -5.46 -22.88
C LYS A 166 -0.99 -5.16 -23.48
N ILE A 167 0.03 -4.90 -22.63
CA ILE A 167 1.38 -4.55 -23.09
C ILE A 167 2.12 -5.74 -23.69
N LEU A 168 1.95 -6.93 -23.08
CA LEU A 168 2.63 -8.14 -23.51
C LEU A 168 1.88 -8.88 -24.61
N GLU A 169 0.71 -8.36 -25.02
CA GLU A 169 -0.15 -8.96 -26.05
C GLU A 169 -0.56 -10.39 -25.72
N THR A 170 -0.88 -10.63 -24.42
CA THR A 170 -1.38 -11.89 -23.90
C THR A 170 -2.85 -11.78 -23.53
N ASN A 171 -3.54 -12.88 -23.34
CA ASN A 171 -4.95 -12.90 -22.97
C ASN A 171 -5.18 -13.80 -21.76
N GLY A 172 -5.68 -13.21 -20.66
CA GLY A 172 -6.04 -13.94 -19.45
C GLY A 172 -4.87 -14.54 -18.67
N GLU A 173 -3.63 -14.06 -18.90
CA GLU A 173 -2.48 -14.47 -18.12
C GLU A 173 -2.49 -13.80 -16.74
N ASP A 174 -2.17 -14.60 -15.72
CA ASP A 174 -1.97 -14.10 -14.37
C ASP A 174 -0.49 -13.83 -14.11
N TYR A 175 -0.13 -12.56 -14.07
CA TYR A 175 1.23 -12.10 -13.79
C TYR A 175 1.47 -11.91 -12.29
N ILE A 176 0.39 -11.80 -11.49
CA ILE A 176 0.47 -11.62 -10.05
C ILE A 176 0.53 -13.01 -9.39
N ILE A 177 1.72 -13.46 -9.09
CA ILE A 177 1.95 -14.82 -8.56
C ILE A 177 1.66 -14.96 -7.07
N ALA A 178 1.65 -13.85 -6.34
CA ALA A 178 1.28 -13.81 -4.93
C ALA A 178 0.90 -12.39 -4.52
N SER A 179 0.06 -12.28 -3.50
CA SER A 179 -0.18 -11.03 -2.75
C SER A 179 -0.30 -11.34 -1.26
N ASP A 180 0.07 -10.38 -0.43
CA ASP A 180 -0.08 -10.48 1.01
C ASP A 180 -0.35 -9.10 1.60
N THR A 181 -1.53 -8.91 2.14
CA THR A 181 -2.02 -7.73 2.88
C THR A 181 -1.76 -6.38 2.17
N ASP A 182 -0.51 -6.01 1.95
CA ASP A 182 -0.04 -4.73 1.42
C ASP A 182 0.98 -4.86 0.28
N SER A 183 1.32 -6.08 -0.14
CA SER A 183 2.29 -6.33 -1.19
C SER A 183 1.75 -7.19 -2.33
N VAL A 184 2.26 -6.95 -3.54
CA VAL A 184 2.03 -7.77 -4.74
C VAL A 184 3.36 -8.22 -5.32
N TYR A 185 3.39 -9.45 -5.82
CA TYR A 185 4.55 -10.08 -6.44
C TYR A 185 4.23 -10.37 -7.91
N ILE A 186 4.98 -9.73 -8.80
CA ILE A 186 4.74 -9.77 -10.25
C ILE A 186 5.85 -10.57 -10.91
N CYS A 187 5.48 -11.55 -11.74
CA CYS A 187 6.41 -12.33 -12.54
C CYS A 187 6.65 -11.67 -13.91
N PHE A 188 7.88 -11.27 -14.17
CA PHE A 188 8.30 -10.63 -15.43
C PHE A 188 9.06 -11.58 -16.36
N ASP A 189 9.02 -12.89 -16.12
CA ASP A 189 9.75 -13.87 -16.94
C ASP A 189 9.42 -13.76 -18.45
N LYS A 190 8.14 -13.60 -18.78
CA LYS A 190 7.69 -13.41 -20.18
C LYS A 190 8.21 -12.11 -20.80
N LEU A 191 8.22 -11.01 -20.05
CA LEU A 191 8.77 -9.75 -20.51
C LEU A 191 10.27 -9.86 -20.77
N VAL A 192 11.01 -10.43 -19.82
CA VAL A 192 12.47 -10.63 -19.95
C VAL A 192 12.78 -11.54 -21.12
N SER A 193 12.07 -12.65 -21.28
CA SER A 193 12.26 -13.58 -22.40
C SER A 193 11.93 -12.95 -23.75
N LYS A 194 10.97 -12.03 -23.83
CA LYS A 194 10.60 -11.30 -25.07
C LYS A 194 11.66 -10.27 -25.46
N VAL A 195 12.24 -9.55 -24.48
CA VAL A 195 13.19 -8.46 -24.70
C VAL A 195 14.63 -8.99 -24.85
N PHE A 196 14.99 -9.92 -24.01
CA PHE A 196 16.34 -10.49 -23.97
C PHE A 196 16.30 -11.90 -24.56
N LYS A 197 16.86 -12.09 -25.75
CA LYS A 197 16.98 -13.38 -26.44
C LYS A 197 18.39 -13.92 -26.25
N GLY A 198 18.58 -15.00 -25.49
CA GLY A 198 19.86 -15.68 -25.28
C GLY A 198 20.50 -15.46 -23.91
N GLU A 199 21.80 -15.73 -23.78
CA GLU A 199 22.56 -15.61 -22.54
C GLU A 199 22.65 -14.13 -22.09
N GLN A 200 22.45 -13.87 -20.78
CA GLN A 200 22.15 -12.55 -20.30
C GLN A 200 23.02 -12.17 -19.09
N ASP A 201 23.56 -10.98 -19.13
CA ASP A 201 24.11 -10.32 -17.96
C ASP A 201 22.94 -9.95 -17.02
N LYS A 202 22.87 -10.60 -15.85
CA LYS A 202 21.84 -10.36 -14.85
C LYS A 202 21.72 -8.90 -14.46
N ARG A 203 22.84 -8.15 -14.42
CA ARG A 203 22.82 -6.73 -14.08
C ARG A 203 22.03 -5.91 -15.10
N LYS A 204 22.20 -6.19 -16.39
CA LYS A 204 21.45 -5.51 -17.45
C LYS A 204 19.95 -5.79 -17.35
N ILE A 205 19.57 -7.01 -16.98
CA ILE A 205 18.15 -7.34 -16.77
C ILE A 205 17.60 -6.61 -15.54
N VAL A 206 18.34 -6.57 -14.43
CA VAL A 206 17.93 -5.84 -13.22
C VAL A 206 17.80 -4.34 -13.53
N ASP A 207 18.75 -3.73 -14.22
CA ASP A 207 18.69 -2.31 -14.60
C ASP A 207 17.49 -2.03 -15.53
N PHE A 208 17.19 -2.93 -16.45
CA PHE A 208 16.02 -2.85 -17.32
C PHE A 208 14.74 -2.94 -16.51
N LEU A 209 14.61 -3.93 -15.62
CA LEU A 209 13.44 -4.12 -14.77
C LEU A 209 13.25 -2.96 -13.80
N ASP A 210 14.33 -2.38 -13.26
CA ASP A 210 14.26 -1.19 -12.42
C ASP A 210 13.67 0.01 -13.19
N LYS A 211 14.09 0.22 -14.44
CA LYS A 211 13.48 1.23 -15.31
C LYS A 211 12.02 0.94 -15.62
N VAL A 212 11.68 -0.31 -15.93
CA VAL A 212 10.28 -0.71 -16.17
C VAL A 212 9.43 -0.43 -14.94
N ALA A 213 9.92 -0.76 -13.74
CA ALA A 213 9.22 -0.45 -12.49
C ALA A 213 8.97 1.04 -12.34
N THR A 214 10.03 1.86 -12.48
CA THR A 214 9.97 3.31 -12.23
C THR A 214 9.18 4.05 -13.31
N ASP A 215 9.38 3.71 -14.59
CA ASP A 215 8.86 4.49 -15.72
C ASP A 215 7.48 4.04 -16.18
N LYS A 216 7.06 2.80 -15.84
CA LYS A 216 5.82 2.21 -16.34
C LYS A 216 4.90 1.70 -15.24
N ILE A 217 5.42 0.86 -14.34
CA ILE A 217 4.58 0.17 -13.36
C ILE A 217 4.14 1.12 -12.24
N GLU A 218 5.06 1.85 -11.60
CA GLU A 218 4.72 2.79 -10.53
C GLU A 218 3.77 3.90 -11.01
N PRO A 219 3.96 4.57 -12.17
CA PRO A 219 3.01 5.56 -12.66
C PRO A 219 1.63 4.98 -12.98
N PHE A 220 1.58 3.73 -13.47
CA PHE A 220 0.31 3.04 -13.70
C PHE A 220 -0.41 2.74 -12.37
N ILE A 221 0.31 2.28 -11.35
CA ILE A 221 -0.21 2.04 -10.01
C ILE A 221 -0.78 3.33 -9.41
N ASP A 222 -0.03 4.43 -9.49
CA ASP A 222 -0.45 5.74 -8.98
C ASP A 222 -1.75 6.20 -9.66
N LYS A 223 -1.84 6.04 -10.99
CA LYS A 223 -3.06 6.33 -11.75
C LYS A 223 -4.24 5.45 -11.31
N SER A 224 -4.00 4.15 -11.15
CA SER A 224 -5.03 3.19 -10.73
C SER A 224 -5.59 3.50 -9.33
N TYR A 225 -4.72 3.87 -8.39
CA TYR A 225 -5.16 4.29 -7.05
C TYR A 225 -5.89 5.65 -7.05
N LYS A 226 -5.54 6.55 -7.96
CA LYS A 226 -6.29 7.79 -8.15
C LYS A 226 -7.72 7.50 -8.65
N GLU A 227 -7.87 6.62 -9.64
CA GLU A 227 -9.19 6.18 -10.14
C GLU A 227 -10.01 5.49 -9.03
N LEU A 228 -9.38 4.69 -8.17
CA LEU A 228 -10.04 4.09 -7.01
C LEU A 228 -10.51 5.16 -6.03
N ALA A 229 -9.66 6.14 -5.70
CA ALA A 229 -10.00 7.21 -4.79
C ALA A 229 -11.18 8.07 -5.31
N GLU A 230 -11.20 8.36 -6.60
CA GLU A 230 -12.31 9.05 -7.26
C GLU A 230 -13.59 8.22 -7.21
N TYR A 231 -13.51 6.91 -7.48
CA TYR A 231 -14.66 6.02 -7.46
C TYR A 231 -15.38 5.98 -6.10
N VAL A 232 -14.64 5.95 -4.99
CA VAL A 232 -15.23 5.90 -3.64
C VAL A 232 -15.46 7.29 -3.04
N ASN A 233 -15.24 8.37 -3.79
CA ASN A 233 -15.27 9.74 -3.31
C ASN A 233 -14.41 9.95 -2.06
N SER A 234 -13.14 9.51 -2.11
CA SER A 234 -12.21 9.62 -1.01
C SER A 234 -12.04 11.06 -0.53
N TYR A 235 -11.78 11.22 0.76
CA TYR A 235 -11.41 12.52 1.32
C TYR A 235 -10.09 13.04 0.73
N GLU A 236 -9.12 12.13 0.53
CA GLU A 236 -7.80 12.41 -0.02
C GLU A 236 -7.22 11.15 -0.66
N GLN A 237 -6.37 11.27 -1.70
CA GLN A 237 -5.65 10.10 -2.23
C GLN A 237 -4.34 9.91 -1.47
N LYS A 238 -4.17 8.75 -0.82
CA LYS A 238 -3.01 8.43 0.03
C LYS A 238 -2.30 7.13 -0.34
N MET A 239 -2.88 6.28 -1.19
CA MET A 239 -2.26 5.02 -1.56
C MET A 239 -1.05 5.25 -2.45
N GLN A 240 0.11 4.78 -2.01
CA GLN A 240 1.35 4.78 -2.77
C GLN A 240 2.01 3.41 -2.63
N MET A 241 2.30 2.80 -3.75
CA MET A 241 2.99 1.52 -3.82
C MET A 241 4.33 1.71 -4.52
N LYS A 242 5.38 1.17 -3.95
CA LYS A 242 6.73 1.30 -4.46
C LYS A 242 7.38 -0.06 -4.64
N ARG A 243 8.26 -0.17 -5.63
CA ARG A 243 9.07 -1.37 -5.80
C ARG A 243 9.99 -1.56 -4.59
N GLU A 244 9.95 -2.75 -4.03
CA GLU A 244 10.80 -3.12 -2.90
C GLU A 244 11.97 -4.02 -3.34
N VAL A 245 11.67 -5.09 -4.07
CA VAL A 245 12.65 -6.11 -4.44
C VAL A 245 12.56 -6.44 -5.93
N ILE A 246 13.73 -6.75 -6.53
CA ILE A 246 13.85 -7.47 -7.80
C ILE A 246 14.62 -8.75 -7.51
N ALA A 247 14.04 -9.90 -7.84
CA ALA A 247 14.64 -11.22 -7.63
C ALA A 247 14.76 -11.98 -8.96
N ASP A 248 15.90 -12.63 -9.20
CA ASP A 248 16.09 -13.47 -10.38
C ASP A 248 15.30 -14.79 -10.27
N LYS A 249 15.05 -15.26 -9.04
CA LYS A 249 14.25 -16.44 -8.73
C LYS A 249 13.42 -16.25 -7.48
N GLY A 250 12.20 -16.79 -7.49
CA GLY A 250 11.32 -16.84 -6.33
C GLY A 250 10.61 -18.19 -6.22
N ILE A 251 10.47 -18.68 -4.99
CA ILE A 251 9.76 -19.92 -4.66
C ILE A 251 8.78 -19.64 -3.54
N TRP A 252 7.52 -19.97 -3.74
CA TRP A 252 6.46 -19.93 -2.74
C TRP A 252 6.06 -21.36 -2.39
N VAL A 253 6.25 -21.74 -1.13
CA VAL A 253 5.91 -23.08 -0.62
C VAL A 253 4.59 -23.10 0.13
N ALA A 254 4.18 -21.97 0.71
CA ALA A 254 2.90 -21.76 1.38
C ALA A 254 2.64 -20.28 1.58
N LYS A 255 1.44 -19.90 2.07
CA LYS A 255 1.12 -18.53 2.48
C LYS A 255 2.17 -18.02 3.47
N LYS A 256 2.76 -16.87 3.19
CA LYS A 256 3.83 -16.21 3.98
C LYS A 256 5.15 -17.02 4.08
N ARG A 257 5.32 -18.04 3.25
CA ARG A 257 6.57 -18.84 3.21
C ARG A 257 7.11 -18.83 1.80
N TYR A 258 8.06 -17.95 1.54
CA TYR A 258 8.72 -17.81 0.25
C TYR A 258 10.19 -17.44 0.42
N ILE A 259 10.96 -17.68 -0.62
CA ILE A 259 12.38 -17.31 -0.74
C ILE A 259 12.56 -16.56 -2.05
N LEU A 260 13.18 -15.40 -1.98
CA LEU A 260 13.59 -14.58 -3.12
C LEU A 260 15.12 -14.54 -3.17
N ASN A 261 15.68 -14.81 -4.34
CA ASN A 261 17.10 -14.64 -4.62
C ASN A 261 17.30 -13.27 -5.30
N THR A 262 17.87 -12.32 -4.56
CA THR A 262 18.02 -10.91 -4.95
C THR A 262 19.44 -10.55 -5.27
#